data_bc02df755481f3407794fed1bd71c447
#
_entry.id   bc02df755481f3407794fed1bd71c447
#
_cell.length_a   1.000
_cell.length_b   1.000
_cell.length_c   1.000
_cell.angle_alpha   90.00
_cell.angle_beta   90.00
_cell.angle_gamma   90.00
#
_symmetry.space_group_name_H-M   'P 1'
#
loop_
_entity.id
_entity.type
_entity.pdbx_description
1 polymer ?
#
loop_
_entity_poly.entity_id
_entity_poly.type
_entity_poly.pdbx_seq_one_letter_code
_entity_poly.pdbx_strand_id
1 'polypeptide(L)'
;MVIGASQRVGRAVALELARAGFDLVATFHTDQVGANETCSMAVALGAKVTLLKLDLGDTDATLQTVRSLALDTLDALIVSAGMWEKDCVDGQQSAQAAKLMRVNATTPMELARLLSPALRRSTLSGGASVMAFGDIHVDFRPMKEFTHYLASKSELQKSFRNLALELAPHIRVNVIIAGVIAWPQSMGANELAAYLERVPLGRVGTPNDAAALVRFVTMEAPFMTGSAITLDGGRSLGHDVG
;
A
#
# COMPACT_ATOMS: atom_id res chain seq x y z
N MET A 1 -5.09 -2.08 10.56
CA MET A 1 -3.62 -1.89 10.57
C MET A 1 -3.19 -1.20 9.28
N VAL A 2 -2.34 -0.18 9.36
CA VAL A 2 -1.77 0.53 8.19
C VAL A 2 -0.25 0.42 8.23
N ILE A 3 0.31 -0.27 7.25
CA ILE A 3 1.76 -0.46 7.11
C ILE A 3 2.33 0.74 6.36
N GLY A 4 3.20 1.52 7.02
CA GLY A 4 3.80 2.74 6.49
C GLY A 4 2.91 3.97 6.63
N ALA A 5 2.49 4.28 7.85
CA ALA A 5 1.54 5.35 8.14
C ALA A 5 2.18 6.72 8.45
N SER A 6 3.51 6.88 8.33
CA SER A 6 4.19 8.10 8.77
C SER A 6 3.92 9.32 7.89
N GLN A 7 3.67 9.14 6.60
CA GLN A 7 3.53 10.26 5.66
C GLN A 7 2.73 9.88 4.41
N ARG A 8 2.47 10.87 3.55
CA ARG A 8 1.89 10.71 2.22
C ARG A 8 0.63 9.83 2.22
N VAL A 9 0.57 8.81 1.36
CA VAL A 9 -0.59 7.92 1.21
C VAL A 9 -0.95 7.19 2.50
N GLY A 10 0.05 6.63 3.19
CA GLY A 10 -0.19 5.89 4.43
C GLY A 10 -0.78 6.75 5.55
N ARG A 11 -0.28 8.00 5.71
CA ARG A 11 -0.89 8.97 6.65
C ARG A 11 -2.33 9.27 6.27
N ALA A 12 -2.59 9.59 5.00
CA ALA A 12 -3.94 9.93 4.54
C ALA A 12 -4.91 8.76 4.75
N VAL A 13 -4.50 7.54 4.45
CA VAL A 13 -5.28 6.31 4.69
C VAL A 13 -5.56 6.12 6.17
N ALA A 14 -4.54 6.25 7.04
CA ALA A 14 -4.71 6.12 8.49
C ALA A 14 -5.73 7.13 9.04
N LEU A 15 -5.63 8.39 8.63
CA LEU A 15 -6.53 9.44 9.08
C LEU A 15 -7.95 9.28 8.52
N GLU A 16 -8.10 8.82 7.29
CA GLU A 16 -9.42 8.55 6.69
C GLU A 16 -10.12 7.40 7.39
N LEU A 17 -9.41 6.32 7.72
CA LEU A 17 -9.96 5.21 8.51
C LEU A 17 -10.29 5.65 9.95
N ALA A 18 -9.45 6.49 10.58
CA ALA A 18 -9.78 7.07 11.89
C ALA A 18 -11.07 7.91 11.85
N ARG A 19 -11.27 8.77 10.82
CA ARG A 19 -12.54 9.50 10.62
C ARG A 19 -13.73 8.59 10.44
N ALA A 20 -13.52 7.42 9.84
CA ALA A 20 -14.54 6.39 9.66
C ALA A 20 -14.81 5.55 10.93
N GLY A 21 -14.16 5.88 12.06
CA GLY A 21 -14.39 5.23 13.36
C GLY A 21 -13.50 4.03 13.66
N PHE A 22 -12.45 3.77 12.87
CA PHE A 22 -11.52 2.68 13.16
C PHE A 22 -10.46 3.08 14.17
N ASP A 23 -10.17 2.19 15.12
CA ASP A 23 -8.94 2.21 15.88
C ASP A 23 -7.76 1.75 15.00
N LEU A 24 -6.56 2.24 15.28
CA LEU A 24 -5.43 2.06 14.40
C LEU A 24 -4.27 1.27 15.05
N VAL A 25 -3.72 0.35 14.29
CA VAL A 25 -2.33 -0.07 14.42
C VAL A 25 -1.57 0.59 13.27
N ALA A 26 -0.82 1.65 13.57
CA ALA A 26 -0.02 2.40 12.61
C ALA A 26 1.43 1.93 12.66
N THR A 27 2.08 1.82 11.50
CA THR A 27 3.49 1.39 11.48
C THR A 27 4.37 2.38 10.74
N PHE A 28 5.65 2.40 11.09
CA PHE A 28 6.70 3.16 10.43
C PHE A 28 8.01 2.36 10.38
N HIS A 29 8.94 2.79 9.53
CA HIS A 29 10.29 2.21 9.48
C HIS A 29 11.31 3.19 10.05
N THR A 30 11.56 4.33 9.40
CA THR A 30 12.59 5.31 9.77
C THR A 30 12.01 6.65 10.24
N ASP A 31 10.88 7.07 9.69
CA ASP A 31 10.26 8.36 9.99
C ASP A 31 9.35 8.27 11.22
N GLN A 32 9.96 8.27 12.40
CA GLN A 32 9.24 8.24 13.68
C GLN A 32 8.52 9.56 13.96
N VAL A 33 9.08 10.69 13.55
CA VAL A 33 8.46 12.00 13.76
C VAL A 33 7.13 12.08 13.01
N GLY A 34 7.13 11.78 11.72
CA GLY A 34 5.92 11.75 10.92
C GLY A 34 4.90 10.71 11.40
N ALA A 35 5.37 9.58 11.94
CA ALA A 35 4.48 8.58 12.53
C ALA A 35 3.80 9.09 13.80
N ASN A 36 4.53 9.76 14.70
CA ASN A 36 3.97 10.38 15.90
C ASN A 36 2.95 11.47 15.57
N GLU A 37 3.23 12.31 14.56
CA GLU A 37 2.26 13.30 14.07
C GLU A 37 0.98 12.64 13.59
N THR A 38 1.09 11.58 12.78
CA THR A 38 -0.07 10.82 12.28
C THR A 38 -0.89 10.24 13.44
N CYS A 39 -0.22 9.67 14.45
CA CYS A 39 -0.89 9.16 15.65
C CYS A 39 -1.63 10.26 16.42
N SER A 40 -0.98 11.41 16.64
CA SER A 40 -1.61 12.55 17.32
C SER A 40 -2.85 13.05 16.58
N MET A 41 -2.78 13.15 15.24
CA MET A 41 -3.92 13.53 14.41
C MET A 41 -5.04 12.50 14.48
N ALA A 42 -4.73 11.20 14.47
CA ALA A 42 -5.73 10.14 14.56
C ALA A 42 -6.41 10.10 15.94
N VAL A 43 -5.65 10.31 17.01
CA VAL A 43 -6.19 10.44 18.39
C VAL A 43 -7.13 11.65 18.49
N ALA A 44 -6.79 12.77 17.87
CA ALA A 44 -7.67 13.94 17.81
C ALA A 44 -8.98 13.68 17.05
N LEU A 45 -9.02 12.66 16.19
CA LEU A 45 -10.23 12.17 15.52
C LEU A 45 -11.00 11.12 16.35
N GLY A 46 -10.53 10.79 17.56
CA GLY A 46 -11.18 9.84 18.47
C GLY A 46 -10.68 8.41 18.39
N ALA A 47 -9.71 8.09 17.51
CA ALA A 47 -9.19 6.74 17.37
C ALA A 47 -8.21 6.37 18.51
N LYS A 48 -8.23 5.12 18.96
CA LYS A 48 -7.14 4.54 19.72
C LYS A 48 -6.03 4.13 18.74
N VAL A 49 -4.78 4.46 19.07
CA VAL A 49 -3.66 4.22 18.16
C VAL A 49 -2.55 3.43 18.88
N THR A 50 -2.16 2.32 18.28
CA THR A 50 -0.92 1.60 18.61
C THR A 50 0.10 1.88 17.51
N LEU A 51 1.29 2.38 17.89
CA LEU A 51 2.38 2.67 16.95
C LEU A 51 3.47 1.62 17.04
N LEU A 52 3.90 1.09 15.89
CA LEU A 52 4.95 0.08 15.79
C LEU A 52 6.03 0.49 14.80
N LYS A 53 7.28 0.19 15.16
CA LYS A 53 8.39 0.23 14.22
C LYS A 53 8.51 -1.14 13.53
N LEU A 54 8.49 -1.17 12.19
CA LEU A 54 8.66 -2.39 11.39
C LEU A 54 9.65 -2.15 10.25
N ASP A 55 10.50 -3.14 10.00
CA ASP A 55 11.34 -3.20 8.80
C ASP A 55 10.86 -4.34 7.89
N LEU A 56 10.16 -4.02 6.82
CA LEU A 56 9.69 -5.03 5.85
C LEU A 56 10.84 -5.75 5.11
N GLY A 57 12.07 -5.24 5.20
CA GLY A 57 13.27 -5.90 4.72
C GLY A 57 13.72 -7.08 5.59
N ASP A 58 13.28 -7.12 6.85
CA ASP A 58 13.45 -8.23 7.78
C ASP A 58 12.07 -8.87 8.07
N THR A 59 11.73 -9.87 7.26
CA THR A 59 10.44 -10.54 7.34
C THR A 59 10.21 -11.18 8.70
N ASP A 60 11.20 -11.92 9.21
CA ASP A 60 11.06 -12.69 10.46
C ASP A 60 10.84 -11.78 11.66
N ALA A 61 11.67 -10.74 11.81
CA ALA A 61 11.52 -9.76 12.89
C ALA A 61 10.18 -9.01 12.77
N THR A 62 9.75 -8.66 11.57
CA THR A 62 8.44 -8.03 11.32
C THR A 62 7.30 -8.93 11.74
N LEU A 63 7.30 -10.21 11.35
CA LEU A 63 6.25 -11.16 11.71
C LEU A 63 6.24 -11.44 13.23
N GLN A 64 7.40 -11.54 13.85
CA GLN A 64 7.51 -11.71 15.31
C GLN A 64 6.92 -10.52 16.07
N THR A 65 7.26 -9.29 15.65
CA THR A 65 6.75 -8.05 16.24
C THR A 65 5.23 -7.96 16.11
N VAL A 66 4.68 -8.26 14.92
CA VAL A 66 3.23 -8.21 14.70
C VAL A 66 2.51 -9.32 15.48
N ARG A 67 3.09 -10.51 15.57
CA ARG A 67 2.53 -11.62 16.37
C ARG A 67 2.42 -11.26 17.84
N SER A 68 3.39 -10.51 18.40
CA SER A 68 3.39 -10.11 19.80
C SER A 68 2.25 -9.17 20.20
N LEU A 69 1.59 -8.52 19.22
CA LEU A 69 0.39 -7.72 19.46
C LEU A 69 -0.82 -8.55 19.91
N ALA A 70 -0.83 -9.84 19.64
CA ALA A 70 -1.91 -10.76 19.97
C ALA A 70 -3.30 -10.18 19.63
N LEU A 71 -3.43 -9.62 18.41
CA LEU A 71 -4.68 -8.98 17.95
C LEU A 71 -5.81 -10.01 17.94
N ASP A 72 -6.86 -9.72 18.69
CA ASP A 72 -8.06 -10.54 18.66
C ASP A 72 -8.84 -10.34 17.36
N THR A 73 -9.09 -9.12 16.97
CA THR A 73 -9.85 -8.77 15.77
C THR A 73 -9.10 -7.73 14.94
N LEU A 74 -9.21 -7.85 13.61
CA LEU A 74 -8.69 -6.87 12.67
C LEU A 74 -9.65 -6.74 11.48
N ASP A 75 -10.11 -5.52 11.19
CA ASP A 75 -11.05 -5.26 10.11
C ASP A 75 -10.35 -4.98 8.77
N ALA A 76 -9.17 -4.36 8.83
CA ALA A 76 -8.44 -4.03 7.61
C ALA A 76 -6.91 -4.11 7.80
N LEU A 77 -6.22 -4.63 6.78
CA LEU A 77 -4.78 -4.55 6.62
C LEU A 77 -4.48 -3.78 5.33
N ILE A 78 -3.89 -2.58 5.46
CA ILE A 78 -3.52 -1.74 4.33
C ILE A 78 -2.01 -1.62 4.24
N VAL A 79 -1.41 -2.13 3.16
CA VAL A 79 0.03 -2.07 2.92
C VAL A 79 0.32 -0.88 2.00
N SER A 80 0.67 0.25 2.59
CA SER A 80 1.06 1.48 1.88
C SER A 80 2.58 1.64 1.78
N ALA A 81 3.34 0.97 2.64
CA ALA A 81 4.79 0.97 2.57
C ALA A 81 5.28 0.23 1.32
N GLY A 82 6.34 0.73 0.75
CA GLY A 82 7.03 0.11 -0.38
C GLY A 82 8.36 0.81 -0.63
N MET A 83 9.24 0.11 -1.32
CA MET A 83 10.55 0.59 -1.72
C MET A 83 10.55 0.84 -3.22
N TRP A 84 11.02 2.01 -3.64
CA TRP A 84 11.16 2.42 -5.03
C TRP A 84 12.60 2.85 -5.26
N GLU A 85 13.35 2.05 -5.99
CA GLU A 85 14.77 2.27 -6.27
C GLU A 85 15.10 1.89 -7.70
N LYS A 86 16.03 2.64 -8.32
CA LYS A 86 16.62 2.27 -9.59
C LYS A 86 17.53 1.05 -9.42
N ASP A 87 17.66 0.28 -10.50
CA ASP A 87 18.57 -0.86 -10.54
C ASP A 87 20.01 -0.38 -10.32
N CYS A 88 20.72 -0.95 -9.35
CA CYS A 88 22.12 -0.65 -9.11
C CYS A 88 23.01 -1.33 -10.17
N VAL A 89 24.19 -0.75 -10.41
CA VAL A 89 25.14 -1.20 -11.44
C VAL A 89 26.47 -1.73 -10.89
N ASP A 90 26.58 -1.80 -9.57
CA ASP A 90 27.82 -2.03 -8.84
C ASP A 90 28.06 -3.49 -8.39
N GLY A 91 27.40 -4.46 -9.03
CA GLY A 91 27.48 -5.88 -8.67
C GLY A 91 26.58 -6.31 -7.51
N GLN A 92 25.76 -5.41 -6.96
CA GLN A 92 24.85 -5.69 -5.86
C GLN A 92 23.38 -5.96 -6.31
N GLN A 93 23.17 -6.15 -7.60
CA GLN A 93 21.85 -6.32 -8.19
C GLN A 93 21.01 -7.41 -7.52
N SER A 94 21.64 -8.57 -7.22
CA SER A 94 20.93 -9.69 -6.58
C SER A 94 20.48 -9.36 -5.15
N ALA A 95 21.30 -8.64 -4.37
CA ALA A 95 20.95 -8.23 -3.03
C ALA A 95 19.82 -7.19 -3.03
N GLN A 96 19.88 -6.22 -3.95
CA GLN A 96 18.82 -5.21 -4.15
C GLN A 96 17.52 -5.86 -4.59
N ALA A 97 17.57 -6.76 -5.58
CA ALA A 97 16.40 -7.50 -6.05
C ALA A 97 15.73 -8.28 -4.91
N ALA A 98 16.51 -8.99 -4.10
CA ALA A 98 16.00 -9.72 -2.95
C ALA A 98 15.38 -8.81 -1.89
N LYS A 99 15.98 -7.63 -1.64
CA LYS A 99 15.44 -6.64 -0.71
C LYS A 99 14.12 -6.05 -1.22
N LEU A 100 14.08 -5.62 -2.49
CA LEU A 100 12.86 -5.12 -3.13
C LEU A 100 11.73 -6.17 -3.09
N MET A 101 12.05 -7.43 -3.36
CA MET A 101 11.09 -8.52 -3.30
C MET A 101 10.53 -8.72 -1.87
N ARG A 102 11.40 -8.71 -0.84
CA ARG A 102 10.93 -8.80 0.55
C ARG A 102 10.02 -7.64 0.92
N VAL A 103 10.49 -6.40 0.71
CA VAL A 103 9.76 -5.19 1.12
C VAL A 103 8.42 -5.05 0.38
N ASN A 104 8.43 -5.26 -0.94
CA ASN A 104 7.26 -4.93 -1.76
C ASN A 104 6.27 -6.09 -1.91
N ALA A 105 6.68 -7.35 -1.75
CA ALA A 105 5.82 -8.50 -2.02
C ALA A 105 5.79 -9.52 -0.89
N THR A 106 6.95 -10.11 -0.53
CA THR A 106 6.99 -11.27 0.38
C THR A 106 6.46 -10.93 1.77
N THR A 107 7.02 -9.91 2.43
CA THR A 107 6.60 -9.52 3.79
C THR A 107 5.15 -9.05 3.85
N PRO A 108 4.63 -8.22 2.91
CA PRO A 108 3.19 -7.95 2.80
C PRO A 108 2.30 -9.18 2.72
N MET A 109 2.66 -10.15 1.90
CA MET A 109 1.92 -11.41 1.76
C MET A 109 1.91 -12.21 3.07
N GLU A 110 3.08 -12.39 3.69
CA GLU A 110 3.21 -13.12 4.95
C GLU A 110 2.48 -12.42 6.10
N LEU A 111 2.45 -11.10 6.14
CA LEU A 111 1.63 -10.34 7.11
C LEU A 111 0.14 -10.62 6.93
N ALA A 112 -0.36 -10.69 5.70
CA ALA A 112 -1.76 -10.99 5.44
C ALA A 112 -2.12 -12.41 5.92
N ARG A 113 -1.23 -13.39 5.69
CA ARG A 113 -1.40 -14.75 6.20
C ARG A 113 -1.33 -14.84 7.72
N LEU A 114 -0.33 -14.21 8.33
CA LEU A 114 -0.17 -14.17 9.79
C LEU A 114 -1.41 -13.57 10.49
N LEU A 115 -1.97 -12.50 9.93
CA LEU A 115 -3.10 -11.77 10.50
C LEU A 115 -4.45 -12.39 10.12
N SER A 116 -4.49 -13.42 9.26
CA SER A 116 -5.74 -14.02 8.79
C SER A 116 -6.65 -14.51 9.92
N PRO A 117 -6.17 -15.06 11.06
CA PRO A 117 -7.06 -15.45 12.16
C PRO A 117 -7.79 -14.25 12.80
N ALA A 118 -7.12 -13.10 12.94
CA ALA A 118 -7.73 -11.87 13.44
C ALA A 118 -8.67 -11.23 12.41
N LEU A 119 -8.28 -11.22 11.12
CA LEU A 119 -9.08 -10.74 10.01
C LEU A 119 -10.39 -11.54 9.84
N ARG A 120 -10.35 -12.85 10.04
CA ARG A 120 -11.57 -13.72 9.97
C ARG A 120 -12.61 -13.36 11.04
N ARG A 121 -12.24 -12.65 12.10
CA ARG A 121 -13.16 -12.23 13.17
C ARG A 121 -13.72 -10.81 12.95
N SER A 122 -13.42 -10.19 11.82
CA SER A 122 -14.02 -8.91 11.43
C SER A 122 -15.55 -9.01 11.34
N THR A 123 -16.22 -7.98 11.80
CA THR A 123 -17.68 -7.83 11.72
C THR A 123 -18.13 -6.89 10.61
N LEU A 124 -17.20 -6.44 9.75
CA LEU A 124 -17.56 -5.62 8.59
C LEU A 124 -18.44 -6.40 7.63
N SER A 125 -19.40 -5.69 7.04
CA SER A 125 -20.22 -6.23 5.95
C SER A 125 -19.32 -6.67 4.80
N GLY A 126 -19.39 -7.95 4.42
CA GLY A 126 -18.52 -8.55 3.41
C GLY A 126 -17.14 -9.00 3.92
N GLY A 127 -16.93 -9.04 5.25
CA GLY A 127 -15.69 -9.50 5.89
C GLY A 127 -14.55 -8.47 5.87
N ALA A 128 -13.41 -8.87 6.40
CA ALA A 128 -12.23 -7.99 6.46
C ALA A 128 -11.70 -7.61 5.07
N SER A 129 -10.92 -6.52 5.02
CA SER A 129 -10.32 -6.00 3.79
C SER A 129 -8.80 -5.96 3.88
N VAL A 130 -8.12 -6.60 2.95
CA VAL A 130 -6.67 -6.52 2.76
C VAL A 130 -6.38 -5.81 1.46
N MET A 131 -5.56 -4.75 1.51
CA MET A 131 -5.18 -4.00 0.32
C MET A 131 -3.70 -3.67 0.32
N ALA A 132 -3.12 -3.63 -0.89
CA ALA A 132 -1.77 -3.13 -1.13
C ALA A 132 -1.73 -2.21 -2.35
N PHE A 133 -0.68 -1.40 -2.44
CA PHE A 133 -0.46 -0.52 -3.58
C PHE A 133 0.51 -1.17 -4.58
N GLY A 134 -0.04 -1.52 -5.73
CA GLY A 134 0.68 -1.91 -6.94
C GLY A 134 1.18 -0.69 -7.71
N ASP A 135 1.51 -0.88 -8.99
CA ASP A 135 2.04 0.16 -9.86
C ASP A 135 1.58 -0.04 -11.31
N ILE A 136 1.14 1.02 -11.99
CA ILE A 136 0.71 0.96 -13.40
C ILE A 136 1.84 0.56 -14.35
N HIS A 137 3.10 0.83 -13.97
CA HIS A 137 4.25 0.54 -14.83
C HIS A 137 4.57 -0.96 -14.94
N VAL A 138 3.93 -1.81 -14.15
CA VAL A 138 4.03 -3.27 -14.29
C VAL A 138 3.46 -3.73 -15.63
N ASP A 139 2.26 -3.27 -15.97
CA ASP A 139 1.52 -3.79 -17.11
C ASP A 139 1.46 -2.80 -18.29
N PHE A 140 1.52 -1.49 -18.04
CA PHE A 140 1.19 -0.50 -19.04
C PHE A 140 2.37 0.32 -19.58
N ARG A 141 3.37 0.64 -18.79
CA ARG A 141 4.48 1.50 -19.22
C ARG A 141 5.77 1.17 -18.47
N PRO A 142 6.50 0.13 -18.88
CA PRO A 142 7.75 -0.26 -18.25
C PRO A 142 8.73 0.93 -18.15
N MET A 143 9.43 1.03 -17.04
CA MET A 143 10.44 2.06 -16.80
C MET A 143 11.84 1.49 -16.95
N LYS A 144 12.71 2.20 -17.68
CA LYS A 144 14.14 1.87 -17.73
C LYS A 144 14.75 1.97 -16.33
N GLU A 145 15.71 1.11 -16.04
CA GLU A 145 16.48 1.13 -14.77
C GLU A 145 15.63 0.80 -13.51
N PHE A 146 14.45 0.16 -13.66
CA PHE A 146 13.58 -0.24 -12.55
C PHE A 146 13.12 -1.70 -12.67
N THR A 147 13.93 -2.56 -13.28
CA THR A 147 13.57 -3.96 -13.55
C THR A 147 13.23 -4.72 -12.27
N HIS A 148 14.08 -4.60 -11.24
CA HIS A 148 13.87 -5.31 -9.97
C HIS A 148 12.69 -4.75 -9.18
N TYR A 149 12.48 -3.43 -9.21
CA TYR A 149 11.30 -2.81 -8.61
C TYR A 149 10.02 -3.31 -9.29
N LEU A 150 9.94 -3.25 -10.62
CA LEU A 150 8.75 -3.69 -11.36
C LEU A 150 8.48 -5.19 -11.18
N ALA A 151 9.53 -6.02 -11.13
CA ALA A 151 9.40 -7.45 -10.82
C ALA A 151 8.77 -7.66 -9.44
N SER A 152 9.19 -6.90 -8.41
CA SER A 152 8.65 -6.99 -7.06
C SER A 152 7.18 -6.54 -6.99
N LYS A 153 6.79 -5.50 -7.75
CA LYS A 153 5.40 -5.04 -7.84
C LYS A 153 4.52 -6.01 -8.62
N SER A 154 5.05 -6.64 -9.68
CA SER A 154 4.36 -7.72 -10.41
C SER A 154 4.07 -8.90 -9.49
N GLU A 155 5.06 -9.30 -8.67
CA GLU A 155 4.86 -10.38 -7.71
C GLU A 155 3.79 -10.02 -6.67
N LEU A 156 3.81 -8.81 -6.11
CA LEU A 156 2.77 -8.33 -5.20
C LEU A 156 1.37 -8.50 -5.81
N GLN A 157 1.18 -8.03 -7.05
CA GLN A 157 -0.12 -8.08 -7.73
C GLN A 157 -0.61 -9.53 -7.90
N LYS A 158 0.28 -10.44 -8.34
CA LYS A 158 -0.05 -11.86 -8.54
C LYS A 158 -0.31 -12.56 -7.22
N SER A 159 0.54 -12.35 -6.22
CA SER A 159 0.41 -12.96 -4.90
C SER A 159 -0.89 -12.54 -4.20
N PHE A 160 -1.28 -11.28 -4.30
CA PHE A 160 -2.52 -10.78 -3.69
C PHE A 160 -3.77 -11.33 -4.39
N ARG A 161 -3.72 -11.59 -5.71
CA ARG A 161 -4.82 -12.30 -6.39
C ARG A 161 -4.95 -13.75 -5.89
N ASN A 162 -3.85 -14.44 -5.66
CA ASN A 162 -3.86 -15.77 -5.08
C ASN A 162 -4.37 -15.75 -3.63
N LEU A 163 -3.92 -14.78 -2.82
CA LEU A 163 -4.42 -14.58 -1.46
C LEU A 163 -5.94 -14.34 -1.42
N ALA A 164 -6.50 -13.68 -2.43
CA ALA A 164 -7.95 -13.47 -2.52
C ALA A 164 -8.72 -14.80 -2.59
N LEU A 165 -8.19 -15.80 -3.27
CA LEU A 165 -8.75 -17.14 -3.31
C LEU A 165 -8.50 -17.93 -2.01
N GLU A 166 -7.30 -17.81 -1.48
CA GLU A 166 -6.86 -18.51 -0.26
C GLU A 166 -7.65 -18.06 0.98
N LEU A 167 -7.95 -16.77 1.08
CA LEU A 167 -8.52 -16.16 2.28
C LEU A 167 -10.06 -15.96 2.22
N ALA A 168 -10.67 -16.17 1.06
CA ALA A 168 -12.12 -16.18 0.92
C ALA A 168 -12.76 -17.27 1.79
N PRO A 169 -14.06 -17.16 2.16
CA PRO A 169 -14.97 -16.04 1.89
C PRO A 169 -14.91 -14.90 2.92
N HIS A 170 -14.09 -15.01 3.97
CA HIS A 170 -14.12 -14.12 5.13
C HIS A 170 -13.24 -12.88 4.99
N ILE A 171 -12.27 -12.91 4.08
CA ILE A 171 -11.31 -11.83 3.89
C ILE A 171 -11.26 -11.50 2.40
N ARG A 172 -11.50 -10.24 2.08
CA ARG A 172 -11.37 -9.70 0.72
C ARG A 172 -9.96 -9.15 0.52
N VAL A 173 -9.33 -9.47 -0.60
CA VAL A 173 -7.97 -9.04 -0.91
C VAL A 173 -7.97 -8.35 -2.27
N ASN A 174 -7.52 -7.09 -2.32
CA ASN A 174 -7.48 -6.30 -3.54
C ASN A 174 -6.16 -5.54 -3.68
N VAL A 175 -5.82 -5.11 -4.89
CA VAL A 175 -4.63 -4.29 -5.15
C VAL A 175 -5.05 -2.99 -5.83
N ILE A 176 -4.55 -1.85 -5.34
CA ILE A 176 -4.70 -0.56 -6.01
C ILE A 176 -3.52 -0.37 -6.94
N ILE A 177 -3.78 -0.36 -8.25
CA ILE A 177 -2.77 -0.13 -9.29
C ILE A 177 -2.62 1.38 -9.44
N ALA A 178 -1.62 1.93 -8.77
CA ALA A 178 -1.44 3.36 -8.64
C ALA A 178 -0.58 3.95 -9.77
N GLY A 179 -1.01 5.09 -10.29
CA GLY A 179 -0.14 6.04 -10.96
C GLY A 179 0.64 6.88 -9.94
N VAL A 180 1.13 8.05 -10.35
CA VAL A 180 1.79 8.96 -9.41
C VAL A 180 0.77 9.60 -8.47
N ILE A 181 0.84 9.21 -7.20
CA ILE A 181 0.09 9.79 -6.10
C ILE A 181 1.05 10.62 -5.25
N ALA A 182 0.91 11.91 -5.27
CA ALA A 182 1.83 12.91 -4.73
C ALA A 182 3.20 12.94 -5.48
N TRP A 183 3.44 14.02 -6.20
CA TRP A 183 4.67 14.22 -6.96
C TRP A 183 5.90 14.19 -6.05
N PRO A 184 6.96 13.46 -6.42
CA PRO A 184 8.20 13.45 -5.64
C PRO A 184 8.85 14.83 -5.63
N GLN A 185 9.25 15.32 -4.46
CA GLN A 185 9.93 16.63 -4.33
C GLN A 185 11.31 16.67 -5.04
N SER A 186 11.90 15.51 -5.29
CA SER A 186 13.17 15.38 -6.00
C SER A 186 13.05 15.54 -7.52
N MET A 187 11.83 15.59 -8.07
CA MET A 187 11.59 15.70 -9.50
C MET A 187 11.18 17.14 -9.84
N GLY A 188 11.73 17.68 -10.93
CA GLY A 188 11.57 19.08 -11.32
C GLY A 188 10.23 19.39 -11.98
N ALA A 189 9.99 20.71 -12.20
CA ALA A 189 8.76 21.21 -12.81
C ALA A 189 8.60 20.74 -14.27
N ASN A 190 9.70 20.63 -15.03
CA ASN A 190 9.66 20.15 -16.41
C ASN A 190 9.26 18.68 -16.51
N GLU A 191 9.74 17.87 -15.58
CA GLU A 191 9.35 16.44 -15.47
C GLU A 191 7.88 16.31 -15.10
N LEU A 192 7.39 17.17 -14.20
CA LEU A 192 5.98 17.23 -13.86
C LEU A 192 5.12 17.61 -15.08
N ALA A 193 5.49 18.66 -15.81
CA ALA A 193 4.76 19.07 -17.00
C ALA A 193 4.68 17.94 -18.03
N ALA A 194 5.81 17.32 -18.36
CA ALA A 194 5.88 16.18 -19.29
C ALA A 194 5.10 14.96 -18.80
N TYR A 195 4.97 14.77 -17.48
CA TYR A 195 4.12 13.73 -16.91
C TYR A 195 2.65 14.07 -17.11
N LEU A 196 2.24 15.31 -16.81
CA LEU A 196 0.85 15.76 -16.84
C LEU A 196 0.25 15.76 -18.26
N GLU A 197 1.04 16.06 -19.30
CA GLU A 197 0.62 15.93 -20.69
C GLU A 197 0.05 14.55 -21.04
N ARG A 198 0.46 13.53 -20.29
CA ARG A 198 0.06 12.14 -20.51
C ARG A 198 -0.94 11.62 -19.47
N VAL A 199 -1.49 12.49 -18.63
CA VAL A 199 -2.54 12.16 -17.66
C VAL A 199 -3.85 12.80 -18.10
N PRO A 200 -4.85 12.05 -18.56
CA PRO A 200 -6.12 12.61 -19.04
C PRO A 200 -6.81 13.55 -18.06
N LEU A 201 -6.72 13.30 -16.74
CA LEU A 201 -7.28 14.19 -15.73
C LEU A 201 -6.43 15.44 -15.47
N GLY A 202 -5.29 15.64 -16.14
CA GLY A 202 -4.44 16.84 -16.09
C GLY A 202 -3.79 17.13 -14.73
N ARG A 203 -3.79 16.17 -13.81
CA ARG A 203 -3.19 16.33 -12.49
C ARG A 203 -2.57 15.02 -11.98
N VAL A 204 -1.65 15.11 -11.05
CA VAL A 204 -1.23 13.95 -10.26
C VAL A 204 -2.33 13.58 -9.25
N GLY A 205 -2.35 12.34 -8.83
CA GLY A 205 -3.19 11.91 -7.72
C GLY A 205 -2.74 12.56 -6.40
N THR A 206 -3.65 12.64 -5.46
CA THR A 206 -3.37 13.09 -4.09
C THR A 206 -3.45 11.92 -3.11
N PRO A 207 -2.78 11.99 -1.94
CA PRO A 207 -2.97 11.00 -0.89
C PRO A 207 -4.44 10.80 -0.50
N ASN A 208 -5.27 11.84 -0.58
CA ASN A 208 -6.70 11.76 -0.29
C ASN A 208 -7.48 10.99 -1.36
N ASP A 209 -7.09 11.06 -2.65
CA ASP A 209 -7.71 10.22 -3.69
C ASP A 209 -7.53 8.72 -3.36
N ALA A 210 -6.32 8.36 -2.91
CA ALA A 210 -6.03 6.98 -2.50
C ALA A 210 -6.75 6.58 -1.21
N ALA A 211 -6.81 7.47 -0.21
CA ALA A 211 -7.47 7.22 1.07
C ALA A 211 -8.98 7.02 0.89
N ALA A 212 -9.62 7.83 0.05
CA ALA A 212 -11.04 7.70 -0.28
C ALA A 212 -11.34 6.34 -0.94
N LEU A 213 -10.49 5.90 -1.88
CA LEU A 213 -10.64 4.58 -2.51
C LEU A 213 -10.47 3.45 -1.48
N VAL A 214 -9.46 3.54 -0.60
CA VAL A 214 -9.24 2.54 0.47
C VAL A 214 -10.46 2.45 1.37
N ARG A 215 -11.01 3.58 1.81
CA ARG A 215 -12.22 3.62 2.64
C ARG A 215 -13.41 2.97 1.92
N PHE A 216 -13.65 3.35 0.65
CA PHE A 216 -14.73 2.79 -0.16
C PHE A 216 -14.62 1.26 -0.28
N VAL A 217 -13.45 0.75 -0.67
CA VAL A 217 -13.24 -0.70 -0.83
C VAL A 217 -13.37 -1.43 0.50
N THR A 218 -12.93 -0.81 1.61
CA THR A 218 -13.02 -1.41 2.94
C THR A 218 -14.47 -1.53 3.41
N MET A 219 -15.28 -0.48 3.24
CA MET A 219 -16.58 -0.35 3.91
C MET A 219 -17.77 -0.53 2.99
N GLU A 220 -17.66 -0.17 1.71
CA GLU A 220 -18.80 -0.02 0.80
C GLU A 220 -18.78 -0.98 -0.40
N ALA A 221 -17.70 -1.74 -0.59
CA ALA A 221 -17.58 -2.70 -1.70
C ALA A 221 -17.48 -4.16 -1.22
N PRO A 222 -18.53 -4.71 -0.55
CA PRO A 222 -18.47 -6.04 0.10
C PRO A 222 -18.35 -7.20 -0.89
N PHE A 223 -18.64 -7.01 -2.16
CA PHE A 223 -18.53 -8.04 -3.22
C PHE A 223 -17.25 -7.92 -4.06
N MET A 224 -16.25 -7.15 -3.56
CA MET A 224 -15.01 -6.91 -4.29
C MET A 224 -13.83 -7.67 -3.64
N THR A 225 -13.32 -8.68 -4.34
CA THR A 225 -12.09 -9.41 -3.98
C THR A 225 -11.33 -9.84 -5.24
N GLY A 226 -10.02 -10.01 -5.16
CA GLY A 226 -9.15 -10.37 -6.29
C GLY A 226 -9.00 -9.29 -7.35
N SER A 227 -9.48 -8.07 -7.08
CA SER A 227 -9.50 -6.98 -8.06
C SER A 227 -8.19 -6.20 -8.06
N ALA A 228 -7.76 -5.81 -9.28
CA ALA A 228 -6.74 -4.80 -9.52
C ALA A 228 -7.44 -3.50 -9.90
N ILE A 229 -7.44 -2.51 -9.01
CA ILE A 229 -8.22 -1.28 -9.14
C ILE A 229 -7.28 -0.17 -9.56
N THR A 230 -7.41 0.32 -10.80
CA THR A 230 -6.54 1.37 -11.32
C THR A 230 -6.92 2.74 -10.75
N LEU A 231 -5.91 3.46 -10.23
CA LEU A 231 -6.01 4.81 -9.69
C LEU A 231 -4.86 5.65 -10.24
N ASP A 232 -5.01 6.19 -11.46
CA ASP A 232 -3.90 6.81 -12.21
C ASP A 232 -4.27 8.04 -13.03
N GLY A 233 -5.51 8.52 -12.91
CA GLY A 233 -6.01 9.65 -13.69
C GLY A 233 -6.13 9.37 -15.19
N GLY A 234 -6.18 8.10 -15.59
CA GLY A 234 -6.22 7.66 -16.98
C GLY A 234 -4.84 7.49 -17.62
N ARG A 235 -3.74 7.59 -16.84
CA ARG A 235 -2.36 7.53 -17.35
C ARG A 235 -2.04 6.25 -18.11
N SER A 236 -2.64 5.13 -17.74
CA SER A 236 -2.46 3.83 -18.40
C SER A 236 -3.21 3.68 -19.72
N LEU A 237 -4.14 4.59 -20.06
CA LEU A 237 -4.95 4.49 -21.27
C LEU A 237 -4.18 4.85 -22.57
N GLY A 238 -2.89 5.18 -22.47
CA GLY A 238 -2.06 5.38 -23.65
C GLY A 238 -2.37 6.65 -24.44
N HIS A 239 -2.64 7.77 -23.77
CA HIS A 239 -2.79 9.06 -24.45
C HIS A 239 -1.46 9.44 -25.10
N ASP A 240 -1.29 9.10 -26.37
CA ASP A 240 -0.32 9.75 -27.23
C ASP A 240 -0.93 11.10 -27.60
N VAL A 241 -0.39 12.16 -26.98
CA VAL A 241 -0.63 13.51 -27.45
C VAL A 241 0.08 13.59 -28.79
N GLY A 242 -0.71 13.51 -29.89
CA GLY A 242 -0.22 13.65 -31.25
C GLY A 242 0.46 15.00 -31.52
#